data_8f34b0d5713536ead636eb5638539e34
#
_entry.id   8f34b0d5713536ead636eb5638539e34
#
_cell.length_a   1.000
_cell.length_b   1.000
_cell.length_c   1.000
_cell.angle_alpha   90.00
_cell.angle_beta   90.00
_cell.angle_gamma   90.00
#
_symmetry.space_group_name_H-M   'P 1'
#
loop_
_entity.id
_entity.type
_entity.pdbx_description
1 polymer ?
#
loop_
_entity_poly.entity_id
_entity_poly.type
_entity_poly.pdbx_seq_one_letter_code
_entity_poly.pdbx_strand_id
1 'polypeptide(L)'
;KTAKLVAEFYKQALPIIAKKKPANGFLMRGIAHQPEMPSFEERYKLKAACLAVYPMYKGLAQLVGMTKLEGPQTIAEQFERYLAECGNYDFFFIHYKYTDMHGEDGNFEAKKQAIEEFDAALPILLRKRPDVLAITGDHSTPCVVKGHSWHPQPVLLASAFSGSDKLDRFTETGANLGSLGVFEAKYLLRLMQANARMFDKFGA
;
A
#
# COMPACT_ATOMS: atom_id res chain seq x y z
N LYS A 1 -7.83 -33.69 6.51
CA LYS A 1 -7.80 -33.66 5.03
C LYS A 1 -6.71 -32.64 4.56
N THR A 2 -6.72 -31.41 5.01
CA THR A 2 -5.76 -30.35 4.62
C THR A 2 -4.31 -30.75 4.85
N ALA A 3 -3.97 -31.28 6.05
CA ALA A 3 -2.60 -31.70 6.38
C ALA A 3 -2.04 -32.74 5.39
N LYS A 4 -2.88 -33.66 4.92
CA LYS A 4 -2.46 -34.67 3.92
C LYS A 4 -2.16 -34.03 2.57
N LEU A 5 -2.96 -33.05 2.14
CA LEU A 5 -2.74 -32.32 0.89
C LEU A 5 -1.46 -31.49 0.96
N VAL A 6 -1.21 -30.80 2.08
CA VAL A 6 0.01 -30.04 2.32
C VAL A 6 1.24 -30.94 2.30
N ALA A 7 1.18 -32.10 2.98
CA ALA A 7 2.28 -33.04 3.00
C ALA A 7 2.59 -33.59 1.59
N GLU A 8 1.56 -33.89 0.81
CA GLU A 8 1.73 -34.37 -0.56
C GLU A 8 2.32 -33.27 -1.47
N PHE A 9 1.87 -32.02 -1.32
CA PHE A 9 2.46 -30.89 -2.02
C PHE A 9 3.96 -30.74 -1.71
N TYR A 10 4.33 -30.76 -0.42
CA TYR A 10 5.74 -30.71 -0.01
C TYR A 10 6.57 -31.84 -0.63
N LYS A 11 6.06 -33.05 -0.60
CA LYS A 11 6.73 -34.22 -1.16
C LYS A 11 7.03 -34.08 -2.65
N GLN A 12 6.13 -33.42 -3.40
CA GLN A 12 6.32 -33.19 -4.84
C GLN A 12 7.19 -31.94 -5.12
N ALA A 13 7.03 -30.86 -4.36
CA ALA A 13 7.70 -29.60 -4.62
C ALA A 13 9.18 -29.59 -4.18
N LEU A 14 9.51 -30.17 -3.02
CA LEU A 14 10.88 -30.15 -2.49
C LEU A 14 11.93 -30.71 -3.45
N PRO A 15 11.75 -31.85 -4.12
CA PRO A 15 12.74 -32.34 -5.09
C PRO A 15 13.00 -31.41 -6.27
N ILE A 16 11.98 -30.63 -6.67
CA ILE A 16 12.08 -29.67 -7.78
C ILE A 16 12.99 -28.49 -7.40
N ILE A 17 12.80 -27.97 -6.19
CA ILE A 17 13.55 -26.77 -5.75
C ILE A 17 14.88 -27.09 -5.08
N ALA A 18 15.09 -28.33 -4.60
CA ALA A 18 16.30 -28.73 -3.88
C ALA A 18 17.61 -28.40 -4.61
N LYS A 19 17.57 -28.37 -5.95
CA LYS A 19 18.72 -28.07 -6.82
C LYS A 19 18.90 -26.57 -7.11
N LYS A 20 17.97 -25.71 -6.66
CA LYS A 20 17.95 -24.27 -7.00
C LYS A 20 18.55 -23.41 -5.87
N LYS A 21 19.80 -23.71 -5.48
CA LYS A 21 20.50 -22.92 -4.45
C LYS A 21 20.67 -21.45 -4.87
N PRO A 22 20.57 -20.50 -3.95
CA PRO A 22 20.27 -20.65 -2.51
C PRO A 22 18.78 -20.87 -2.20
N ALA A 23 17.85 -20.65 -3.14
CA ALA A 23 16.39 -20.76 -2.96
C ALA A 23 15.93 -22.23 -3.09
N ASN A 24 16.41 -23.10 -2.21
CA ASN A 24 16.22 -24.55 -2.27
C ASN A 24 15.25 -25.10 -1.19
N GLY A 25 14.50 -24.24 -0.55
CA GLY A 25 13.44 -24.58 0.40
C GLY A 25 12.33 -23.53 0.39
N PHE A 26 11.19 -23.83 1.02
CA PHE A 26 10.10 -22.89 1.21
C PHE A 26 9.33 -23.21 2.47
N LEU A 27 8.65 -22.19 2.99
CA LEU A 27 7.70 -22.32 4.09
C LEU A 27 6.30 -22.02 3.57
N MET A 28 5.31 -22.77 4.06
CA MET A 28 3.89 -22.52 3.79
C MET A 28 3.21 -22.06 5.06
N ARG A 29 2.47 -20.97 4.97
CA ARG A 29 1.64 -20.44 6.06
C ARG A 29 0.40 -19.76 5.49
N GLY A 30 -0.57 -19.42 6.33
CA GLY A 30 -1.80 -18.77 5.89
C GLY A 30 -2.73 -19.72 5.12
N ILE A 31 -2.70 -21.05 5.39
CA ILE A 31 -3.56 -22.02 4.73
C ILE A 31 -4.99 -21.82 5.24
N ALA A 32 -5.86 -21.36 4.36
CA ALA A 32 -7.26 -21.08 4.66
C ALA A 32 -8.15 -21.36 3.44
N HIS A 33 -9.45 -21.32 3.63
CA HIS A 33 -10.38 -21.19 2.52
C HIS A 33 -10.32 -19.77 1.95
N GLN A 34 -10.62 -19.64 0.65
CA GLN A 34 -10.80 -18.31 0.06
C GLN A 34 -11.93 -17.60 0.82
N PRO A 35 -11.67 -16.40 1.38
CA PRO A 35 -12.70 -15.66 2.09
C PRO A 35 -13.77 -15.17 1.11
N GLU A 36 -15.02 -15.25 1.52
CA GLU A 36 -16.12 -14.57 0.84
C GLU A 36 -16.14 -13.11 1.32
N MET A 37 -15.76 -12.20 0.45
CA MET A 37 -15.71 -10.77 0.74
C MET A 37 -16.39 -9.99 -0.39
N PRO A 38 -17.15 -8.94 -0.06
CA PRO A 38 -17.63 -8.03 -1.09
C PRO A 38 -16.41 -7.39 -1.81
N SER A 39 -16.54 -7.18 -3.11
CA SER A 39 -15.52 -6.47 -3.86
C SER A 39 -15.36 -5.02 -3.36
N PHE A 40 -14.23 -4.42 -3.69
CA PHE A 40 -13.97 -3.01 -3.36
C PHE A 40 -15.06 -2.09 -3.93
N GLU A 41 -15.46 -2.33 -5.18
CA GLU A 41 -16.51 -1.57 -5.86
C GLU A 41 -17.88 -1.77 -5.21
N GLU A 42 -18.25 -3.01 -4.83
CA GLU A 42 -19.51 -3.26 -4.10
C GLU A 42 -19.55 -2.53 -2.76
N ARG A 43 -18.43 -2.52 -2.03
CA ARG A 43 -18.34 -1.95 -0.69
C ARG A 43 -18.22 -0.42 -0.67
N TYR A 44 -17.43 0.14 -1.58
CA TYR A 44 -17.06 1.55 -1.56
C TYR A 44 -17.60 2.36 -2.73
N LYS A 45 -18.23 1.71 -3.70
CA LYS A 45 -18.75 2.33 -4.93
C LYS A 45 -17.68 3.06 -5.73
N LEU A 46 -16.46 2.50 -5.75
CA LEU A 46 -15.30 3.02 -6.44
C LEU A 46 -14.71 1.94 -7.33
N LYS A 47 -14.57 2.22 -8.60
CA LYS A 47 -13.80 1.40 -9.52
C LYS A 47 -12.31 1.60 -9.22
N ALA A 48 -11.64 0.56 -8.76
CA ALA A 48 -10.30 0.66 -8.20
C ALA A 48 -9.24 -0.01 -9.04
N ALA A 49 -8.06 0.62 -9.12
CA ALA A 49 -6.85 0.06 -9.68
C ALA A 49 -5.73 -0.06 -8.65
N CYS A 50 -4.86 -1.04 -8.85
CA CYS A 50 -3.66 -1.26 -8.04
C CYS A 50 -2.40 -1.13 -8.89
N LEU A 51 -1.46 -0.32 -8.42
CA LEU A 51 -0.10 -0.18 -8.90
C LEU A 51 0.85 -0.62 -7.79
N ALA A 52 1.51 -1.75 -7.95
CA ALA A 52 2.43 -2.29 -6.98
C ALA A 52 3.50 -3.15 -7.67
N VAL A 53 4.70 -3.18 -7.13
CA VAL A 53 5.75 -4.10 -7.58
C VAL A 53 5.62 -5.43 -6.83
N TYR A 54 5.36 -5.38 -5.53
CA TYR A 54 5.38 -6.53 -4.66
C TYR A 54 4.17 -7.46 -4.89
N PRO A 55 4.39 -8.76 -5.19
CA PRO A 55 3.32 -9.68 -5.60
C PRO A 55 2.20 -9.87 -4.58
N MET A 56 2.51 -9.81 -3.28
CA MET A 56 1.51 -9.99 -2.21
C MET A 56 0.43 -8.90 -2.29
N TYR A 57 0.80 -7.64 -2.46
CA TYR A 57 -0.17 -6.53 -2.58
C TYR A 57 -0.97 -6.61 -3.88
N LYS A 58 -0.33 -7.04 -4.97
CA LYS A 58 -1.04 -7.32 -6.22
C LYS A 58 -2.11 -8.40 -6.04
N GLY A 59 -1.75 -9.49 -5.36
CA GLY A 59 -2.67 -10.59 -5.07
C GLY A 59 -3.82 -10.17 -4.16
N LEU A 60 -3.53 -9.39 -3.11
CA LEU A 60 -4.55 -8.88 -2.20
C LEU A 60 -5.51 -7.91 -2.90
N ALA A 61 -4.98 -6.99 -3.70
CA ALA A 61 -5.79 -6.06 -4.49
C ALA A 61 -6.73 -6.81 -5.45
N GLN A 62 -6.21 -7.84 -6.12
CA GLN A 62 -7.00 -8.68 -7.02
C GLN A 62 -8.08 -9.47 -6.27
N LEU A 63 -7.78 -9.97 -5.06
CA LEU A 63 -8.72 -10.70 -4.21
C LEU A 63 -9.95 -9.84 -3.83
N VAL A 64 -9.75 -8.54 -3.64
CA VAL A 64 -10.84 -7.59 -3.36
C VAL A 64 -11.40 -6.91 -4.63
N GLY A 65 -11.09 -7.42 -5.81
CA GLY A 65 -11.68 -6.98 -7.08
C GLY A 65 -11.07 -5.71 -7.69
N MET A 66 -9.91 -5.25 -7.22
CA MET A 66 -9.20 -4.15 -7.88
C MET A 66 -8.55 -4.62 -9.18
N THR A 67 -8.52 -3.76 -10.20
CA THR A 67 -7.77 -4.01 -11.44
C THR A 67 -6.27 -3.86 -11.18
N LYS A 68 -5.52 -4.92 -11.41
CA LYS A 68 -4.06 -4.89 -11.32
C LYS A 68 -3.46 -4.32 -12.59
N LEU A 69 -2.77 -3.18 -12.51
CA LEU A 69 -2.07 -2.56 -13.62
C LEU A 69 -0.62 -3.05 -13.63
N GLU A 70 -0.28 -3.87 -14.61
CA GLU A 70 1.07 -4.44 -14.76
C GLU A 70 2.02 -3.51 -15.50
N GLY A 71 3.32 -3.77 -15.35
CA GLY A 71 4.41 -3.10 -16.08
C GLY A 71 5.32 -2.27 -15.20
N PRO A 72 4.83 -1.25 -14.45
CA PRO A 72 5.69 -0.37 -13.67
C PRO A 72 6.55 -1.10 -12.64
N GLN A 73 7.84 -0.73 -12.57
CA GLN A 73 8.82 -1.27 -11.63
C GLN A 73 9.31 -0.20 -10.65
N THR A 74 9.35 1.05 -11.06
CA THR A 74 9.76 2.19 -10.23
C THR A 74 8.56 3.02 -9.80
N ILE A 75 8.72 3.85 -8.78
CA ILE A 75 7.66 4.76 -8.33
C ILE A 75 7.32 5.80 -9.40
N ALA A 76 8.31 6.28 -10.14
CA ALA A 76 8.09 7.20 -11.27
C ALA A 76 7.21 6.56 -12.36
N GLU A 77 7.51 5.31 -12.75
CA GLU A 77 6.69 4.56 -13.71
C GLU A 77 5.28 4.29 -13.18
N GLN A 78 5.10 4.05 -11.89
CA GLN A 78 3.78 3.91 -11.28
C GLN A 78 2.98 5.21 -11.39
N PHE A 79 3.61 6.37 -11.17
CA PHE A 79 2.95 7.66 -11.31
C PHE A 79 2.67 8.02 -12.77
N GLU A 80 3.54 7.69 -13.71
CA GLU A 80 3.22 7.84 -15.16
C GLU A 80 2.06 6.92 -15.55
N ARG A 81 2.01 5.69 -15.03
CA ARG A 81 0.87 4.80 -15.29
C ARG A 81 -0.42 5.33 -14.68
N TYR A 82 -0.36 5.91 -13.47
CA TYR A 82 -1.49 6.64 -12.90
C TYR A 82 -2.00 7.73 -13.85
N LEU A 83 -1.12 8.57 -14.39
CA LEU A 83 -1.51 9.65 -15.32
C LEU A 83 -2.19 9.13 -16.57
N ALA A 84 -1.76 8.00 -17.09
CA ALA A 84 -2.35 7.37 -18.27
C ALA A 84 -3.75 6.79 -18.00
N GLU A 85 -4.00 6.36 -16.78
CA GLU A 85 -5.20 5.60 -16.40
C GLU A 85 -6.18 6.35 -15.48
N CYS A 86 -5.83 7.52 -14.97
CA CYS A 86 -6.63 8.23 -13.96
C CYS A 86 -8.03 8.64 -14.42
N GLY A 87 -8.31 8.64 -15.72
CA GLY A 87 -9.65 8.82 -16.27
C GLY A 87 -10.50 7.52 -16.33
N ASN A 88 -9.90 6.37 -16.04
CA ASN A 88 -10.54 5.07 -16.16
C ASN A 88 -10.96 4.46 -14.81
N TYR A 89 -10.47 5.01 -13.70
CA TYR A 89 -10.68 4.50 -12.35
C TYR A 89 -10.94 5.64 -11.36
N ASP A 90 -11.72 5.35 -10.34
CA ASP A 90 -12.08 6.30 -9.27
C ASP A 90 -11.08 6.27 -8.10
N PHE A 91 -10.36 5.16 -7.93
CA PHE A 91 -9.41 4.96 -6.84
C PHE A 91 -8.16 4.24 -7.31
N PHE A 92 -7.01 4.71 -6.85
CA PHE A 92 -5.72 4.07 -7.08
C PHE A 92 -5.06 3.71 -5.75
N PHE A 93 -4.76 2.42 -5.58
CA PHE A 93 -3.87 1.93 -4.56
C PHE A 93 -2.47 1.82 -5.15
N ILE A 94 -1.58 2.73 -4.76
CA ILE A 94 -0.19 2.76 -5.23
C ILE A 94 0.72 2.36 -4.08
N HIS A 95 1.47 1.27 -4.26
CA HIS A 95 2.30 0.70 -3.20
C HIS A 95 3.79 0.76 -3.56
N TYR A 96 4.58 1.34 -2.64
CA TYR A 96 6.03 1.46 -2.73
C TYR A 96 6.71 0.66 -1.62
N LYS A 97 7.38 -0.44 -1.95
CA LYS A 97 7.90 -1.43 -0.99
C LYS A 97 9.29 -1.10 -0.43
N TYR A 98 10.10 -0.31 -1.14
CA TYR A 98 11.54 -0.21 -0.84
C TYR A 98 11.85 0.42 0.52
N THR A 99 11.01 1.31 1.04
CA THR A 99 11.17 1.89 2.37
C THR A 99 11.10 0.85 3.48
N ASP A 100 10.19 -0.12 3.34
CA ASP A 100 10.06 -1.23 4.28
C ASP A 100 11.22 -2.22 4.14
N MET A 101 11.57 -2.63 2.93
CA MET A 101 12.67 -3.55 2.65
C MET A 101 13.99 -3.07 3.27
N HIS A 102 14.34 -1.80 3.04
CA HIS A 102 15.57 -1.23 3.61
C HIS A 102 15.49 -1.04 5.13
N GLY A 103 14.28 -0.88 5.67
CA GLY A 103 14.05 -0.90 7.12
C GLY A 103 14.34 -2.27 7.73
N GLU A 104 13.84 -3.35 7.13
CA GLU A 104 14.12 -4.74 7.54
C GLU A 104 15.60 -5.09 7.45
N ASP A 105 16.30 -4.61 6.41
CA ASP A 105 17.74 -4.77 6.24
C ASP A 105 18.55 -3.96 7.26
N GLY A 106 17.95 -2.98 7.91
CA GLY A 106 18.64 -2.03 8.79
C GLY A 106 19.51 -1.02 8.03
N ASN A 107 19.26 -0.84 6.74
CA ASN A 107 20.03 0.06 5.88
C ASN A 107 19.39 1.46 5.86
N PHE A 108 19.85 2.31 6.79
CA PHE A 108 19.29 3.66 6.95
C PHE A 108 19.47 4.54 5.69
N GLU A 109 20.67 4.52 5.08
CA GLU A 109 20.96 5.35 3.91
C GLU A 109 20.12 4.94 2.70
N ALA A 110 19.95 3.65 2.45
CA ALA A 110 19.09 3.17 1.37
C ALA A 110 17.62 3.48 1.64
N LYS A 111 17.15 3.40 2.90
CA LYS A 111 15.79 3.79 3.25
C LYS A 111 15.56 5.27 3.05
N LYS A 112 16.50 6.11 3.47
CA LYS A 112 16.47 7.57 3.24
C LYS A 112 16.40 7.86 1.74
N GLN A 113 17.27 7.25 0.94
CA GLN A 113 17.27 7.40 -0.52
C GLN A 113 15.93 7.00 -1.14
N ALA A 114 15.32 5.89 -0.71
CA ALA A 114 14.02 5.46 -1.20
C ALA A 114 12.91 6.48 -0.89
N ILE A 115 12.95 7.14 0.28
CA ILE A 115 12.00 8.22 0.62
C ILE A 115 12.24 9.44 -0.29
N GLU A 116 13.50 9.82 -0.52
CA GLU A 116 13.86 10.94 -1.41
C GLU A 116 13.47 10.66 -2.87
N GLU A 117 13.60 9.41 -3.34
CA GLU A 117 13.13 8.99 -4.67
C GLU A 117 11.61 9.08 -4.80
N PHE A 118 10.88 8.70 -3.77
CA PHE A 118 9.42 8.86 -3.73
C PHE A 118 9.02 10.33 -3.82
N ASP A 119 9.63 11.18 -3.00
CA ASP A 119 9.37 12.62 -2.96
C ASP A 119 9.69 13.28 -4.31
N ALA A 120 10.84 12.96 -4.89
CA ALA A 120 11.26 13.45 -6.21
C ALA A 120 10.33 13.03 -7.34
N ALA A 121 9.67 11.87 -7.23
CA ALA A 121 8.71 11.38 -8.23
C ALA A 121 7.30 11.99 -8.05
N LEU A 122 6.94 12.46 -6.86
CA LEU A 122 5.59 12.95 -6.54
C LEU A 122 5.07 14.05 -7.49
N PRO A 123 5.89 15.00 -7.98
CA PRO A 123 5.44 15.97 -8.99
C PRO A 123 4.87 15.35 -10.26
N ILE A 124 5.27 14.11 -10.62
CA ILE A 124 4.71 13.39 -11.77
C ILE A 124 3.22 13.14 -11.54
N LEU A 125 2.86 12.56 -10.40
CA LEU A 125 1.47 12.30 -10.02
C LEU A 125 0.66 13.61 -10.00
N LEU A 126 1.23 14.67 -9.45
CA LEU A 126 0.57 15.97 -9.29
C LEU A 126 0.30 16.72 -10.60
N ARG A 127 0.82 16.28 -11.75
CA ARG A 127 0.41 16.81 -13.07
C ARG A 127 -1.08 16.63 -13.36
N LYS A 128 -1.67 15.55 -12.80
CA LYS A 128 -3.13 15.37 -12.74
C LYS A 128 -3.52 15.07 -11.29
N ARG A 129 -3.50 16.15 -10.48
CA ARG A 129 -3.80 16.05 -9.07
C ARG A 129 -5.15 15.37 -8.85
N PRO A 130 -5.24 14.30 -8.03
CA PRO A 130 -6.52 13.69 -7.65
C PRO A 130 -7.32 14.64 -6.74
N ASP A 131 -8.62 14.48 -6.68
CA ASP A 131 -9.49 15.24 -5.77
C ASP A 131 -9.08 15.04 -4.32
N VAL A 132 -8.65 13.84 -3.98
CA VAL A 132 -8.12 13.49 -2.66
C VAL A 132 -6.85 12.66 -2.81
N LEU A 133 -5.77 13.11 -2.18
CA LEU A 133 -4.52 12.39 -2.07
C LEU A 133 -4.28 12.00 -0.61
N ALA A 134 -4.03 10.74 -0.36
CA ALA A 134 -3.52 10.25 0.92
C ALA A 134 -2.14 9.61 0.73
N ILE A 135 -1.19 9.98 1.59
CA ILE A 135 0.14 9.35 1.66
C ILE A 135 0.33 8.84 3.08
N THR A 136 0.64 7.56 3.23
CA THR A 136 0.85 6.91 4.53
C THR A 136 1.65 5.62 4.38
N GLY A 137 2.03 5.00 5.49
CA GLY A 137 2.53 3.61 5.55
C GLY A 137 1.48 2.67 6.12
N ASP A 138 1.63 1.39 5.86
CA ASP A 138 0.83 0.32 6.45
C ASP A 138 1.35 -0.05 7.85
N HIS A 139 2.65 0.04 8.07
CA HIS A 139 3.33 -0.15 9.36
C HIS A 139 4.68 0.57 9.40
N SER A 140 5.22 0.74 10.58
CA SER A 140 6.58 1.26 10.79
C SER A 140 7.60 0.12 10.73
N THR A 141 8.72 0.35 10.04
CA THR A 141 9.86 -0.58 9.97
C THR A 141 11.16 0.19 10.22
N PRO A 142 11.45 0.54 11.48
CA PRO A 142 12.66 1.30 11.81
C PRO A 142 13.93 0.49 11.54
N CYS A 143 14.93 1.10 10.92
CA CYS A 143 16.21 0.45 10.60
C CYS A 143 16.93 -0.09 11.84
N VAL A 144 16.78 0.58 12.99
CA VAL A 144 17.38 0.15 14.27
C VAL A 144 16.73 -1.10 14.84
N VAL A 145 15.46 -1.35 14.49
CA VAL A 145 14.69 -2.53 14.94
C VAL A 145 14.84 -3.70 13.97
N LYS A 146 15.06 -3.40 12.67
CA LYS A 146 15.12 -4.39 11.58
C LYS A 146 13.87 -5.26 11.51
N GLY A 147 12.71 -4.65 11.70
CA GLY A 147 11.42 -5.31 11.72
C GLY A 147 10.30 -4.34 12.01
N HIS A 148 9.07 -4.84 11.96
CA HIS A 148 7.89 -4.02 12.21
C HIS A 148 7.80 -3.55 13.65
N SER A 149 7.32 -2.34 13.86
CA SER A 149 7.10 -1.78 15.19
C SER A 149 5.69 -1.22 15.35
N TRP A 150 5.32 -0.92 16.58
CA TRP A 150 3.97 -0.45 16.98
C TRP A 150 3.70 1.03 16.74
N HIS A 151 4.69 1.78 16.24
CA HIS A 151 4.56 3.22 16.08
C HIS A 151 3.45 3.55 15.06
N PRO A 152 2.60 4.55 15.36
CA PRO A 152 1.65 5.05 14.39
C PRO A 152 2.34 5.55 13.13
N GLN A 153 1.68 5.35 11.98
CA GLN A 153 2.18 5.87 10.71
C GLN A 153 1.73 7.32 10.50
N PRO A 154 2.62 8.19 9.98
CA PRO A 154 2.19 9.51 9.58
C PRO A 154 1.19 9.41 8.43
N VAL A 155 0.17 10.28 8.45
CA VAL A 155 -0.84 10.38 7.40
C VAL A 155 -0.87 11.80 6.87
N LEU A 156 -0.67 11.95 5.55
CA LEU A 156 -0.99 13.17 4.82
C LEU A 156 -2.31 12.94 4.09
N LEU A 157 -3.28 13.82 4.30
CA LEU A 157 -4.54 13.86 3.57
C LEU A 157 -4.72 15.24 2.95
N ALA A 158 -4.74 15.31 1.63
CA ALA A 158 -4.84 16.55 0.88
C ALA A 158 -6.05 16.54 -0.05
N SER A 159 -6.91 17.54 0.07
CA SER A 159 -8.05 17.77 -0.81
C SER A 159 -8.40 19.28 -0.83
N ALA A 160 -9.38 19.66 -1.63
CA ALA A 160 -9.92 21.02 -1.56
C ALA A 160 -10.62 21.34 -0.22
N PHE A 161 -10.95 20.33 0.56
CA PHE A 161 -11.77 20.42 1.78
C PHE A 161 -11.05 20.02 3.06
N SER A 162 -9.80 19.53 2.97
CA SER A 162 -9.07 19.00 4.13
C SER A 162 -8.55 20.07 5.12
N GLY A 163 -8.51 21.34 4.70
CA GLY A 163 -7.84 22.38 5.49
C GLY A 163 -6.31 22.28 5.44
N SER A 164 -5.64 22.99 6.34
CA SER A 164 -4.17 22.98 6.46
C SER A 164 -3.75 23.06 7.92
N ASP A 165 -2.82 22.21 8.31
CA ASP A 165 -2.24 22.16 9.66
C ASP A 165 -1.08 23.14 9.86
N LYS A 166 -0.72 23.93 8.87
CA LYS A 166 0.44 24.81 8.86
C LYS A 166 1.79 24.06 9.00
N LEU A 167 1.81 22.76 8.69
CA LEU A 167 3.03 21.97 8.60
C LEU A 167 3.61 22.11 7.20
N ASP A 168 4.91 22.35 7.12
CA ASP A 168 5.66 22.52 5.87
C ASP A 168 6.36 21.25 5.40
N ARG A 169 6.37 20.22 6.25
CA ARG A 169 7.04 18.93 5.99
C ARG A 169 6.21 17.74 6.46
N PHE A 170 6.21 16.69 5.64
CA PHE A 170 5.62 15.41 6.00
C PHE A 170 6.64 14.58 6.78
N THR A 171 6.58 14.65 8.10
CA THR A 171 7.46 13.92 9.02
C THR A 171 6.65 13.29 10.14
N GLU A 172 7.18 12.22 10.76
CA GLU A 172 6.56 11.59 11.94
C GLU A 172 6.39 12.59 13.09
N THR A 173 7.41 13.41 13.37
CA THR A 173 7.35 14.44 14.41
C THR A 173 6.30 15.50 14.09
N GLY A 174 6.23 15.96 12.84
CA GLY A 174 5.22 16.90 12.38
C GLY A 174 3.81 16.34 12.49
N ALA A 175 3.61 15.08 12.07
CA ALA A 175 2.31 14.43 12.10
C ALA A 175 1.70 14.35 13.52
N ASN A 176 2.52 14.29 14.57
CA ASN A 176 2.05 14.35 15.96
C ASN A 176 1.33 15.68 16.33
N LEU A 177 1.53 16.73 15.53
CA LEU A 177 0.89 18.04 15.70
C LEU A 177 -0.29 18.23 14.72
N GLY A 178 -0.56 17.24 13.88
CA GLY A 178 -1.59 17.29 12.85
C GLY A 178 -3.01 17.25 13.43
N SER A 179 -3.95 17.87 12.73
CA SER A 179 -5.36 17.96 13.15
C SER A 179 -6.14 16.66 13.05
N LEU A 180 -5.65 15.67 12.29
CA LEU A 180 -6.31 14.37 12.18
C LEU A 180 -6.24 13.54 13.45
N GLY A 181 -5.25 13.81 14.34
CA GLY A 181 -5.00 12.98 15.51
C GLY A 181 -4.63 11.54 15.15
N VAL A 182 -4.74 10.64 16.13
CA VAL A 182 -4.47 9.20 15.93
C VAL A 182 -5.78 8.45 15.73
N PHE A 183 -5.87 7.70 14.64
CA PHE A 183 -7.06 6.92 14.30
C PHE A 183 -6.68 5.58 13.65
N GLU A 184 -7.61 4.63 13.65
CA GLU A 184 -7.41 3.34 13.02
C GLU A 184 -7.42 3.47 11.47
N ALA A 185 -6.44 2.87 10.79
CA ALA A 185 -6.26 2.93 9.35
C ALA A 185 -7.52 2.53 8.53
N LYS A 186 -8.40 1.69 9.09
CA LYS A 186 -9.67 1.29 8.46
C LYS A 186 -10.61 2.46 8.15
N TYR A 187 -10.43 3.61 8.82
CA TYR A 187 -11.23 4.82 8.60
C TYR A 187 -10.67 5.74 7.53
N LEU A 188 -9.40 5.56 7.11
CA LEU A 188 -8.75 6.45 6.14
C LEU A 188 -9.54 6.55 4.82
N LEU A 189 -9.96 5.41 4.27
CA LEU A 189 -10.70 5.42 3.01
C LEU A 189 -12.06 6.15 3.14
N ARG A 190 -12.73 6.05 4.30
CA ARG A 190 -13.98 6.78 4.55
C ARG A 190 -13.73 8.29 4.67
N LEU A 191 -12.62 8.69 5.28
CA LEU A 191 -12.22 10.10 5.31
C LEU A 191 -11.90 10.62 3.90
N MET A 192 -11.23 9.81 3.07
CA MET A 192 -11.01 10.15 1.66
C MET A 192 -12.32 10.32 0.91
N GLN A 193 -13.27 9.39 1.05
CA GLN A 193 -14.59 9.49 0.43
C GLN A 193 -15.37 10.74 0.90
N ALA A 194 -15.28 11.10 2.19
CA ALA A 194 -15.89 12.31 2.70
C ALA A 194 -15.27 13.58 2.07
N ASN A 195 -13.94 13.61 1.96
CA ASN A 195 -13.21 14.70 1.30
C ASN A 195 -13.46 14.77 -0.22
N ALA A 196 -13.80 13.66 -0.85
CA ALA A 196 -14.26 13.60 -2.24
C ALA A 196 -15.75 13.94 -2.40
N ARG A 197 -16.45 14.29 -1.30
CA ARG A 197 -17.89 14.60 -1.26
C ARG A 197 -18.77 13.46 -1.79
N MET A 198 -18.39 12.22 -1.53
CA MET A 198 -19.11 11.02 -1.97
C MET A 198 -20.28 10.65 -1.02
N PHE A 199 -20.47 11.38 0.05
CA PHE A 199 -21.59 11.18 0.98
C PHE A 199 -22.56 12.35 0.88
N ASP A 200 -23.88 12.06 0.87
CA ASP A 200 -24.91 13.08 0.96
C ASP A 200 -24.86 13.78 2.33
N LYS A 201 -24.53 13.01 3.36
CA LYS A 201 -24.37 13.50 4.73
C LYS A 201 -23.28 12.67 5.43
N PHE A 202 -22.38 13.33 6.15
CA PHE A 202 -21.39 12.66 7.01
C PHE A 202 -21.91 12.63 8.45
N GLY A 203 -21.97 11.42 9.00
CA GLY A 203 -22.56 11.16 10.32
C GLY A 203 -24.07 10.93 10.26
N ALA A 204 -24.67 10.74 11.42
CA ALA A 204 -26.11 10.49 11.58
C ALA A 204 -26.90 11.79 11.69
#